data_f03b5fe1fe4725f94f01619369c47aa3
#
_entry.id   f03b5fe1fe4725f94f01619369c47aa3
#
_cell.length_a   1.000
_cell.length_b   1.000
_cell.length_c   1.000
_cell.angle_alpha   90.00
_cell.angle_beta   90.00
_cell.angle_gamma   90.00
#
_symmetry.space_group_name_H-M   'P 1'
#
loop_
_entity.id
_entity.type
_entity.pdbx_description
1 polymer ?
#
loop_
_entity_poly.entity_id
_entity_poly.type
_entity_poly.pdbx_seq_one_letter_code
_entity_poly.pdbx_strand_id
1 'polypeptide(L)'
;KHLFDACPASNTLGWRWVVGLQTAGKTYLARADLIRDLSGGRFAVDAPLAREATPWPADIIPPPIPAAPVIQADPNARTGLFVTTEDTSLETLALPGAIVALAATADIGGTPAPLKHQVAMAMLADGLQRAATRLGLGPERVDATFGVDAMRDWAARNRLTQIITADAPVGPVKDRLDVLAPALAADGVQLVRLRRAWDDVAWPHAKKGFFPFKAAIPKLLALPATAIG
;
A
#
# COMPACT_ATOMS: atom_id res chain seq x y z
N LYS A 1 10.87 2.69 13.59
CA LYS A 1 10.45 3.62 12.56
C LYS A 1 10.59 3.03 11.15
N HIS A 2 11.76 2.53 10.78
CA HIS A 2 12.01 2.00 9.41
C HIS A 2 11.06 0.87 9.02
N LEU A 3 10.71 -0.01 9.95
CA LEU A 3 9.73 -1.07 9.70
C LEU A 3 8.31 -0.49 9.50
N PHE A 4 7.93 0.50 10.30
CA PHE A 4 6.64 1.17 10.15
C PHE A 4 6.54 1.96 8.85
N ASP A 5 7.63 2.58 8.42
CA ASP A 5 7.66 3.27 7.14
C ASP A 5 7.56 2.31 5.94
N ALA A 6 7.97 1.05 6.11
CA ALA A 6 7.76 0.00 5.12
C ALA A 6 6.31 -0.54 5.11
N CYS A 7 5.52 -0.22 6.14
CA CYS A 7 4.10 -0.57 6.23
C CYS A 7 3.28 0.69 6.55
N PRO A 8 2.95 1.53 5.54
CA PRO A 8 2.27 2.81 5.74
C PRO A 8 0.96 2.71 6.52
N ALA A 9 0.19 1.64 6.29
CA ALA A 9 -1.11 1.44 6.94
C ALA A 9 -1.01 1.35 8.49
N SER A 10 0.08 0.85 9.04
CA SER A 10 0.27 0.75 10.50
C SER A 10 0.73 2.04 11.15
N ASN A 11 1.13 3.04 10.36
CA ASN A 11 1.80 4.26 10.85
C ASN A 11 0.88 5.48 11.00
N THR A 12 -0.36 5.40 10.60
CA THR A 12 -1.23 6.56 10.38
C THR A 12 -1.65 7.33 11.64
N LEU A 13 -1.63 6.75 12.82
CA LEU A 13 -2.10 7.43 14.04
C LEU A 13 -0.97 7.93 14.95
N GLY A 14 0.17 7.26 14.98
CA GLY A 14 1.25 7.57 15.93
C GLY A 14 1.88 8.94 15.72
N TRP A 15 2.15 9.32 14.48
CA TRP A 15 2.89 10.54 14.15
C TRP A 15 2.13 11.83 14.38
N ARG A 16 0.82 11.85 14.19
CA ARG A 16 0.00 13.04 14.49
C ARG A 16 0.11 13.47 15.95
N TRP A 17 0.34 12.53 16.84
CA TRP A 17 0.47 12.76 18.27
C TRP A 17 1.89 13.23 18.62
N VAL A 18 2.90 12.65 17.99
CA VAL A 18 4.30 12.97 18.24
C VAL A 18 4.67 14.36 17.72
N VAL A 19 4.08 14.79 16.60
CA VAL A 19 4.31 16.13 16.03
C VAL A 19 3.40 17.22 16.62
N GLY A 20 2.56 16.90 17.60
CA GLY A 20 1.65 17.83 18.23
C GLY A 20 0.39 18.18 17.43
N LEU A 21 0.18 17.56 16.27
CA LEU A 21 -1.05 17.68 15.47
C LEU A 21 -2.04 16.66 15.98
N GLN A 22 -3.05 17.06 16.71
CA GLN A 22 -3.96 16.10 17.32
C GLN A 22 -5.38 16.57 17.50
N THR A 23 -6.23 15.61 17.83
CA THR A 23 -7.61 15.84 18.24
C THR A 23 -7.64 16.67 19.51
N ALA A 24 -8.45 17.70 19.55
CA ALA A 24 -8.62 18.57 20.72
C ALA A 24 -8.83 17.73 22.00
N GLY A 25 -8.19 18.14 23.09
CA GLY A 25 -8.29 17.50 24.40
C GLY A 25 -7.37 16.28 24.62
N LYS A 26 -6.53 15.89 23.65
CA LYS A 26 -5.55 14.82 23.82
C LYS A 26 -4.14 15.33 23.55
N THR A 27 -3.31 15.39 24.58
CA THR A 27 -1.97 15.99 24.54
C THR A 27 -0.89 14.94 24.78
N TYR A 28 -0.40 14.31 23.72
CA TYR A 28 0.77 13.45 23.79
C TYR A 28 1.90 14.11 23.00
N LEU A 29 2.57 15.07 23.63
CA LEU A 29 3.71 15.73 23.01
C LEU A 29 5.00 14.96 23.32
N ALA A 30 5.90 14.97 22.35
CA ALA A 30 7.24 14.45 22.54
C ALA A 30 7.99 15.32 23.56
N ARG A 31 8.66 14.68 24.52
CA ARG A 31 9.48 15.34 25.54
C ARG A 31 10.92 14.87 25.42
N ALA A 32 11.85 15.81 25.45
CA ALA A 32 13.29 15.52 25.31
C ALA A 32 13.83 14.61 26.41
N ASP A 33 13.39 14.85 27.66
CA ASP A 33 13.73 14.01 28.82
C ASP A 33 13.23 12.57 28.62
N LEU A 34 11.97 12.40 28.22
CA LEU A 34 11.38 11.08 28.01
C LEU A 34 12.05 10.33 26.84
N ILE A 35 12.38 11.03 25.76
CA ILE A 35 13.11 10.44 24.63
C ILE A 35 14.48 9.95 25.08
N ARG A 36 15.22 10.77 25.84
CA ARG A 36 16.53 10.38 26.37
C ARG A 36 16.41 9.16 27.28
N ASP A 37 15.49 9.20 28.22
CA ASP A 37 15.37 8.16 29.25
C ASP A 37 14.92 6.81 28.66
N LEU A 38 13.90 6.82 27.80
CA LEU A 38 13.42 5.60 27.14
C LEU A 38 14.38 5.05 26.09
N SER A 39 15.28 5.87 25.54
CA SER A 39 16.32 5.42 24.64
C SER A 39 17.61 4.99 25.33
N GLY A 40 17.65 5.02 26.67
CA GLY A 40 18.87 4.77 27.44
C GLY A 40 19.98 5.78 27.14
N GLY A 41 19.63 7.03 26.88
CA GLY A 41 20.58 8.11 26.51
C GLY A 41 21.05 8.08 25.06
N ARG A 42 20.56 7.15 24.25
CA ARG A 42 20.96 6.98 22.84
C ARG A 42 20.62 8.17 21.96
N PHE A 43 19.51 8.85 22.26
CA PHE A 43 19.06 10.03 21.53
C PHE A 43 18.99 11.23 22.45
N ALA A 44 19.78 12.26 22.14
CA ALA A 44 19.64 13.60 22.67
C ALA A 44 18.85 14.44 21.66
N VAL A 45 17.87 15.21 22.17
CA VAL A 45 17.06 16.09 21.34
C VAL A 45 17.46 17.53 21.63
N ASP A 46 18.22 18.12 20.72
CA ASP A 46 18.68 19.51 20.82
C ASP A 46 17.74 20.50 20.11
N ALA A 47 16.82 19.97 19.28
CA ALA A 47 15.84 20.78 18.57
C ALA A 47 14.66 21.17 19.49
N PRO A 48 14.05 22.36 19.30
CA PRO A 48 12.87 22.75 20.05
C PRO A 48 11.70 21.80 19.70
N LEU A 49 11.15 21.16 20.71
CA LEU A 49 9.93 20.36 20.61
C LEU A 49 8.69 21.23 20.85
N ALA A 50 7.56 20.88 20.21
CA ALA A 50 6.29 21.52 20.48
C ALA A 50 5.91 21.41 21.97
N ARG A 51 5.58 22.51 22.60
CA ARG A 51 5.16 22.56 24.01
C ARG A 51 3.65 22.50 24.19
N GLU A 52 2.93 22.83 23.13
CA GLU A 52 1.48 22.83 23.09
C GLU A 52 1.02 22.08 21.84
N ALA A 53 -0.09 21.36 22.00
CA ALA A 53 -0.72 20.67 20.89
C ALA A 53 -1.48 21.68 20.01
N THR A 54 -1.17 21.72 18.73
CA THR A 54 -1.88 22.54 17.76
C THR A 54 -2.86 21.65 16.99
N PRO A 55 -4.18 21.81 17.18
CA PRO A 55 -5.17 21.07 16.41
C PRO A 55 -5.02 21.37 14.92
N TRP A 56 -5.17 20.36 14.09
CA TRP A 56 -5.23 20.57 12.64
C TRP A 56 -6.52 21.30 12.28
N PRO A 57 -6.48 22.39 11.51
CA PRO A 57 -7.68 23.08 11.07
C PRO A 57 -8.63 22.15 10.32
N ALA A 58 -9.91 22.14 10.68
CA ALA A 58 -10.90 21.21 10.11
C ALA A 58 -11.11 21.38 8.60
N ASP A 59 -10.96 22.60 8.13
CA ASP A 59 -11.12 23.00 6.73
C ASP A 59 -10.01 22.52 5.80
N ILE A 60 -8.88 22.06 6.37
CA ILE A 60 -7.76 21.49 5.61
C ILE A 60 -7.87 19.95 5.50
N ILE A 61 -8.80 19.34 6.22
CA ILE A 61 -9.01 17.89 6.14
C ILE A 61 -9.83 17.60 4.88
N PRO A 62 -9.24 16.98 3.84
CA PRO A 62 -9.99 16.65 2.65
C PRO A 62 -11.07 15.61 2.97
N PRO A 63 -12.20 15.62 2.25
CA PRO A 63 -13.21 14.59 2.43
C PRO A 63 -12.62 13.19 2.16
N PRO A 64 -13.20 12.13 2.77
CA PRO A 64 -12.80 10.77 2.48
C PRO A 64 -12.93 10.48 0.97
N ILE A 65 -11.87 9.95 0.38
CA ILE A 65 -11.89 9.53 -1.03
C ILE A 65 -12.67 8.21 -1.10
N PRO A 66 -13.74 8.13 -1.90
CA PRO A 66 -14.45 6.89 -2.13
C PRO A 66 -13.52 5.83 -2.72
N ALA A 67 -13.76 4.58 -2.41
CA ALA A 67 -13.09 3.49 -3.09
C ALA A 67 -13.38 3.54 -4.60
N ALA A 68 -12.34 3.40 -5.42
CA ALA A 68 -12.53 3.36 -6.87
C ALA A 68 -13.40 2.14 -7.27
N PRO A 69 -14.20 2.25 -8.32
CA PRO A 69 -14.93 1.11 -8.87
C PRO A 69 -13.96 -0.03 -9.22
N VAL A 70 -14.34 -1.26 -8.88
CA VAL A 70 -13.57 -2.44 -9.27
C VAL A 70 -13.78 -2.68 -10.78
N ILE A 71 -12.70 -2.63 -11.54
CA ILE A 71 -12.71 -3.03 -12.95
C ILE A 71 -12.65 -4.55 -12.97
N GLN A 72 -13.59 -5.18 -13.68
CA GLN A 72 -13.60 -6.63 -13.85
C GLN A 72 -12.42 -7.06 -14.74
N ALA A 73 -11.69 -8.05 -14.28
CA ALA A 73 -10.62 -8.64 -15.09
C ALA A 73 -11.23 -9.60 -16.12
N ASP A 74 -10.66 -9.59 -17.33
CA ASP A 74 -10.99 -10.57 -18.37
C ASP A 74 -10.23 -11.88 -18.10
N PRO A 75 -10.92 -13.00 -17.87
CA PRO A 75 -10.27 -14.30 -17.63
C PRO A 75 -9.55 -14.85 -18.85
N ASN A 76 -9.86 -14.36 -20.06
CA ASN A 76 -9.24 -14.79 -21.31
C ASN A 76 -8.05 -13.91 -21.73
N ALA A 77 -7.81 -12.80 -21.03
CA ALA A 77 -6.73 -11.89 -21.31
C ALA A 77 -5.36 -12.53 -21.03
N ARG A 78 -4.37 -12.19 -21.85
CA ARG A 78 -2.98 -12.51 -21.57
C ARG A 78 -2.45 -11.58 -20.47
N THR A 79 -2.33 -12.09 -19.26
CA THR A 79 -2.22 -11.30 -18.05
C THR A 79 -0.82 -11.35 -17.42
N GLY A 80 -0.29 -10.19 -17.06
CA GLY A 80 0.86 -10.04 -16.16
C GLY A 80 0.43 -9.71 -14.74
N LEU A 81 1.15 -10.20 -13.74
CA LEU A 81 0.96 -9.82 -12.34
C LEU A 81 2.03 -8.82 -11.93
N PHE A 82 1.61 -7.63 -11.49
CA PHE A 82 2.49 -6.56 -11.03
C PHE A 82 2.36 -6.38 -9.52
N VAL A 83 3.46 -6.67 -8.81
CA VAL A 83 3.52 -6.65 -7.34
C VAL A 83 4.15 -5.35 -6.86
N THR A 84 3.52 -4.70 -5.90
CA THR A 84 4.02 -3.49 -5.24
C THR A 84 4.21 -3.73 -3.75
N THR A 85 4.84 -2.78 -3.05
CA THR A 85 5.01 -2.84 -1.59
C THR A 85 3.70 -2.72 -0.80
N GLU A 86 2.60 -2.33 -1.45
CA GLU A 86 1.30 -2.21 -0.79
C GLU A 86 0.63 -3.57 -0.55
N ASP A 87 0.86 -4.54 -1.44
CA ASP A 87 0.46 -5.94 -1.24
C ASP A 87 1.43 -6.89 -1.93
N THR A 88 2.21 -7.61 -1.15
CA THR A 88 3.19 -8.59 -1.63
C THR A 88 2.66 -10.02 -1.62
N SER A 89 1.35 -10.22 -1.47
CA SER A 89 0.72 -11.53 -1.31
C SER A 89 -0.43 -11.75 -2.31
N LEU A 90 -0.34 -11.12 -3.50
CA LEU A 90 -1.38 -11.22 -4.53
C LEU A 90 -1.63 -12.65 -5.02
N GLU A 91 -0.63 -13.52 -4.91
CA GLU A 91 -0.74 -14.94 -5.25
C GLU A 91 -1.75 -15.70 -4.39
N THR A 92 -2.16 -15.15 -3.26
CA THR A 92 -3.18 -15.73 -2.38
C THR A 92 -4.61 -15.45 -2.84
N LEU A 93 -4.79 -14.52 -3.78
CA LEU A 93 -6.08 -14.20 -4.35
C LEU A 93 -6.47 -15.19 -5.45
N ALA A 94 -7.77 -15.30 -5.71
CA ALA A 94 -8.28 -15.96 -6.91
C ALA A 94 -8.00 -15.06 -8.14
N LEU A 95 -6.83 -15.26 -8.76
CA LEU A 95 -6.44 -14.49 -9.93
C LEU A 95 -7.23 -14.96 -11.15
N PRO A 96 -7.86 -14.05 -11.89
CA PRO A 96 -8.59 -14.40 -13.10
C PRO A 96 -7.62 -14.73 -14.24
N GLY A 97 -7.85 -15.86 -14.90
CA GLY A 97 -7.09 -16.25 -16.07
C GLY A 97 -5.65 -16.73 -15.80
N ALA A 98 -4.91 -16.91 -16.88
CA ALA A 98 -3.52 -17.37 -16.82
C ALA A 98 -2.56 -16.20 -16.70
N ILE A 99 -1.79 -16.17 -15.61
CA ILE A 99 -0.69 -15.24 -15.42
C ILE A 99 0.54 -15.77 -16.18
N VAL A 100 1.09 -14.96 -17.08
CA VAL A 100 2.20 -15.37 -17.96
C VAL A 100 3.53 -14.67 -17.65
N ALA A 101 3.51 -13.61 -16.84
CA ALA A 101 4.70 -12.85 -16.45
C ALA A 101 4.48 -12.18 -15.10
N LEU A 102 5.58 -11.96 -14.37
CA LEU A 102 5.62 -11.24 -13.11
C LEU A 102 6.47 -9.99 -13.26
N ALA A 103 6.07 -8.91 -12.59
CA ALA A 103 6.92 -7.76 -12.38
C ALA A 103 6.72 -7.18 -10.98
N ALA A 104 7.70 -6.45 -10.48
CA ALA A 104 7.59 -5.78 -9.20
C ALA A 104 8.29 -4.43 -9.19
N THR A 105 7.88 -3.56 -8.29
CA THR A 105 8.60 -2.33 -7.99
C THR A 105 8.73 -2.13 -6.49
N ALA A 106 9.94 -1.77 -6.07
CA ALA A 106 10.24 -1.30 -4.72
C ALA A 106 10.09 0.21 -4.57
N ASP A 107 9.66 0.90 -5.61
CA ASP A 107 9.50 2.34 -5.52
C ASP A 107 8.29 2.69 -4.65
N ILE A 108 8.61 3.19 -3.49
CA ILE A 108 7.68 3.63 -2.45
C ILE A 108 7.52 5.16 -2.41
N GLY A 109 8.02 5.85 -3.45
CA GLY A 109 8.02 7.31 -3.54
C GLY A 109 9.13 7.97 -2.71
N GLY A 110 9.72 9.03 -3.26
CA GLY A 110 10.81 9.79 -2.64
C GLY A 110 12.13 9.01 -2.55
N THR A 111 13.09 9.54 -1.78
CA THR A 111 14.37 8.87 -1.50
C THR A 111 14.27 8.19 -0.12
N PRO A 112 14.01 6.90 -0.05
CA PRO A 112 13.88 6.21 1.23
C PRO A 112 15.22 6.09 1.93
N ALA A 113 15.22 6.06 3.28
CA ALA A 113 16.40 5.69 4.04
C ALA A 113 16.90 4.28 3.61
N PRO A 114 18.23 4.03 3.58
CA PRO A 114 18.77 2.77 3.07
C PRO A 114 18.14 1.51 3.69
N LEU A 115 17.94 1.51 5.00
CA LEU A 115 17.31 0.37 5.69
C LEU A 115 15.85 0.16 5.26
N LYS A 116 15.09 1.24 5.07
CA LYS A 116 13.71 1.18 4.56
C LYS A 116 13.67 0.54 3.16
N HIS A 117 14.58 0.97 2.29
CA HIS A 117 14.70 0.40 0.95
C HIS A 117 15.05 -1.09 0.99
N GLN A 118 16.03 -1.50 1.82
CA GLN A 118 16.41 -2.90 1.99
C GLN A 118 15.22 -3.77 2.46
N VAL A 119 14.45 -3.29 3.43
CA VAL A 119 13.26 -4.00 3.92
C VAL A 119 12.23 -4.14 2.81
N ALA A 120 11.92 -3.07 2.08
CA ALA A 120 10.97 -3.11 0.96
C ALA A 120 11.41 -4.08 -0.14
N MET A 121 12.70 -4.07 -0.51
CA MET A 121 13.27 -5.01 -1.48
C MET A 121 13.18 -6.46 -1.02
N ALA A 122 13.48 -6.73 0.25
CA ALA A 122 13.38 -8.09 0.80
C ALA A 122 11.93 -8.60 0.80
N MET A 123 10.98 -7.76 1.19
CA MET A 123 9.55 -8.11 1.16
C MET A 123 9.05 -8.40 -0.26
N LEU A 124 9.45 -7.59 -1.24
CA LEU A 124 9.10 -7.80 -2.64
C LEU A 124 9.73 -9.07 -3.20
N ALA A 125 11.02 -9.30 -2.92
CA ALA A 125 11.71 -10.51 -3.37
C ALA A 125 11.04 -11.79 -2.85
N ASP A 126 10.65 -11.81 -1.57
CA ASP A 126 9.90 -12.91 -0.97
C ASP A 126 8.51 -13.07 -1.63
N GLY A 127 7.76 -11.98 -1.81
CA GLY A 127 6.46 -12.01 -2.49
C GLY A 127 6.55 -12.51 -3.93
N LEU A 128 7.54 -12.05 -4.69
CA LEU A 128 7.78 -12.53 -6.06
C LEU A 128 8.13 -14.01 -6.09
N GLN A 129 8.96 -14.48 -5.17
CA GLN A 129 9.33 -15.89 -5.10
C GLN A 129 8.11 -16.78 -4.81
N ARG A 130 7.24 -16.36 -3.89
CA ARG A 130 5.98 -17.08 -3.60
C ARG A 130 5.06 -17.09 -4.81
N ALA A 131 4.87 -15.93 -5.45
CA ALA A 131 4.04 -15.80 -6.64
C ALA A 131 4.58 -16.66 -7.79
N ALA A 132 5.88 -16.60 -8.08
CA ALA A 132 6.52 -17.40 -9.11
C ALA A 132 6.30 -18.91 -8.87
N THR A 133 6.53 -19.36 -7.64
CA THR A 133 6.34 -20.77 -7.25
C THR A 133 4.90 -21.21 -7.43
N ARG A 134 3.94 -20.42 -6.93
CA ARG A 134 2.51 -20.76 -7.00
C ARG A 134 1.98 -20.76 -8.44
N LEU A 135 2.49 -19.88 -9.28
CA LEU A 135 2.05 -19.72 -10.68
C LEU A 135 2.85 -20.59 -11.65
N GLY A 136 3.86 -21.32 -11.19
CA GLY A 136 4.72 -22.15 -12.03
C GLY A 136 5.54 -21.35 -13.04
N LEU A 137 5.90 -20.10 -12.70
CA LEU A 137 6.68 -19.22 -13.57
C LEU A 137 8.17 -19.33 -13.27
N GLY A 138 8.99 -19.47 -14.31
CA GLY A 138 10.44 -19.44 -14.20
C GLY A 138 10.99 -18.03 -13.96
N PRO A 139 12.26 -17.92 -13.51
CA PRO A 139 12.89 -16.64 -13.21
C PRO A 139 13.00 -15.71 -14.43
N GLU A 140 13.00 -16.24 -15.64
CA GLU A 140 13.01 -15.47 -16.89
C GLU A 140 11.70 -14.69 -17.14
N ARG A 141 10.67 -14.99 -16.37
CA ARG A 141 9.38 -14.29 -16.43
C ARG A 141 9.21 -13.25 -15.35
N VAL A 142 10.24 -13.02 -14.54
CA VAL A 142 10.20 -12.08 -13.42
C VAL A 142 11.04 -10.86 -13.76
N ASP A 143 10.40 -9.71 -13.84
CA ASP A 143 11.03 -8.42 -14.12
C ASP A 143 10.93 -7.48 -12.91
N ALA A 144 11.96 -6.67 -12.69
CA ALA A 144 11.89 -5.49 -11.83
C ALA A 144 11.67 -4.27 -12.74
N THR A 145 10.47 -3.70 -12.68
CA THR A 145 10.09 -2.59 -13.56
C THR A 145 9.77 -1.33 -12.77
N PHE A 146 9.99 -0.20 -13.42
CA PHE A 146 9.70 1.09 -12.84
C PHE A 146 9.40 2.13 -13.94
N GLY A 147 8.35 2.92 -13.71
CA GLY A 147 7.92 3.96 -14.64
C GLY A 147 7.05 3.49 -15.81
N VAL A 148 6.50 4.45 -16.53
CA VAL A 148 5.54 4.19 -17.61
C VAL A 148 6.19 3.41 -18.74
N ASP A 149 7.36 3.86 -19.22
CA ASP A 149 8.03 3.24 -20.37
C ASP A 149 8.49 1.81 -20.05
N ALA A 150 9.05 1.58 -18.87
CA ALA A 150 9.44 0.23 -18.43
C ALA A 150 8.23 -0.72 -18.35
N MET A 151 7.08 -0.23 -17.90
CA MET A 151 5.85 -1.04 -17.84
C MET A 151 5.29 -1.32 -19.25
N ARG A 152 5.36 -0.36 -20.16
CA ARG A 152 5.00 -0.54 -21.56
C ARG A 152 5.89 -1.58 -22.24
N ASP A 153 7.21 -1.45 -22.06
CA ASP A 153 8.18 -2.41 -22.60
C ASP A 153 7.97 -3.81 -22.04
N TRP A 154 7.70 -3.94 -20.74
CA TRP A 154 7.39 -5.22 -20.12
C TRP A 154 6.10 -5.82 -20.69
N ALA A 155 5.05 -5.02 -20.82
CA ALA A 155 3.80 -5.46 -21.42
C ALA A 155 3.99 -5.93 -22.87
N ALA A 156 4.73 -5.16 -23.67
CA ALA A 156 5.01 -5.47 -25.07
C ALA A 156 5.83 -6.76 -25.22
N ARG A 157 6.94 -6.91 -24.47
CA ARG A 157 7.77 -8.13 -24.49
C ARG A 157 6.99 -9.39 -24.16
N ASN A 158 6.05 -9.30 -23.25
CA ASN A 158 5.22 -10.41 -22.80
C ASN A 158 3.89 -10.51 -23.56
N ARG A 159 3.62 -9.60 -24.50
CA ARG A 159 2.35 -9.50 -25.26
C ARG A 159 1.13 -9.46 -24.33
N LEU A 160 1.22 -8.69 -23.27
CA LEU A 160 0.14 -8.57 -22.30
C LEU A 160 -1.00 -7.71 -22.87
N THR A 161 -2.21 -8.11 -22.60
CA THR A 161 -3.43 -7.32 -22.84
C THR A 161 -4.06 -6.87 -21.54
N GLN A 162 -3.59 -7.43 -20.42
CA GLN A 162 -4.02 -7.09 -19.08
C GLN A 162 -2.86 -7.16 -18.09
N ILE A 163 -2.85 -6.23 -17.15
CA ILE A 163 -1.96 -6.26 -15.97
C ILE A 163 -2.84 -6.22 -14.72
N ILE A 164 -2.59 -7.13 -13.81
CA ILE A 164 -3.26 -7.16 -12.51
C ILE A 164 -2.29 -6.69 -11.43
N THR A 165 -2.77 -5.83 -10.55
CA THR A 165 -2.04 -5.36 -9.35
C THR A 165 -3.01 -5.19 -8.18
N ALA A 166 -2.48 -4.99 -6.96
CA ALA A 166 -3.31 -4.61 -5.82
C ALA A 166 -3.88 -3.20 -5.98
N ASP A 167 -5.10 -2.97 -5.50
CA ASP A 167 -5.60 -1.62 -5.29
C ASP A 167 -4.84 -0.98 -4.13
N ALA A 168 -4.10 0.09 -4.41
CA ALA A 168 -3.28 0.76 -3.43
C ALA A 168 -4.09 1.81 -2.65
N PRO A 169 -3.87 1.93 -1.34
CA PRO A 169 -4.41 3.04 -0.56
C PRO A 169 -3.84 4.39 -1.06
N VAL A 170 -4.45 5.48 -0.59
CA VAL A 170 -3.97 6.84 -0.90
C VAL A 170 -2.49 6.98 -0.56
N GLY A 171 -1.70 7.35 -1.54
CA GLY A 171 -0.25 7.50 -1.40
C GLY A 171 0.50 7.35 -2.73
N PRO A 172 1.84 7.37 -2.69
CA PRO A 172 2.68 7.41 -3.90
C PRO A 172 2.44 6.25 -4.87
N VAL A 173 2.17 5.04 -4.38
CA VAL A 173 1.88 3.89 -5.24
C VAL A 173 0.59 4.09 -6.01
N LYS A 174 -0.48 4.54 -5.32
CA LYS A 174 -1.76 4.87 -5.98
C LYS A 174 -1.57 5.94 -7.05
N ASP A 175 -0.88 7.04 -6.72
CA ASP A 175 -0.66 8.15 -7.65
C ASP A 175 0.03 7.68 -8.94
N ARG A 176 0.98 6.75 -8.82
CA ARG A 176 1.65 6.16 -9.97
C ARG A 176 0.76 5.21 -10.77
N LEU A 177 -0.03 4.38 -10.09
CA LEU A 177 -0.99 3.52 -10.76
C LEU A 177 -2.04 4.35 -11.53
N ASP A 178 -2.38 5.55 -11.02
CA ASP A 178 -3.30 6.48 -11.70
C ASP A 178 -2.68 7.08 -12.98
N VAL A 179 -1.36 7.25 -13.01
CA VAL A 179 -0.62 7.66 -14.22
C VAL A 179 -0.42 6.50 -15.20
N LEU A 180 -0.14 5.31 -14.68
CA LEU A 180 0.08 4.11 -15.49
C LEU A 180 -1.17 3.64 -16.25
N ALA A 181 -2.34 3.69 -15.60
CA ALA A 181 -3.56 3.15 -16.17
C ALA A 181 -3.92 3.74 -17.53
N PRO A 182 -4.01 5.08 -17.71
CA PRO A 182 -4.31 5.66 -19.02
C PRO A 182 -3.17 5.46 -20.04
N ALA A 183 -1.92 5.42 -19.59
CA ALA A 183 -0.78 5.21 -20.47
C ALA A 183 -0.77 3.78 -21.07
N LEU A 184 -1.06 2.77 -20.28
CA LEU A 184 -1.19 1.39 -20.72
C LEU A 184 -2.44 1.18 -21.57
N ALA A 185 -3.55 1.83 -21.22
CA ALA A 185 -4.79 1.75 -22.00
C ALA A 185 -4.61 2.29 -23.44
N ALA A 186 -3.78 3.34 -23.62
CA ALA A 186 -3.45 3.86 -24.94
C ALA A 186 -2.73 2.83 -25.82
N ASP A 187 -2.04 1.86 -25.21
CA ASP A 187 -1.37 0.75 -25.90
C ASP A 187 -2.22 -0.55 -25.92
N GLY A 188 -3.51 -0.45 -25.55
CA GLY A 188 -4.42 -1.59 -25.53
C GLY A 188 -4.23 -2.54 -24.34
N VAL A 189 -3.54 -2.12 -23.28
CA VAL A 189 -3.29 -2.93 -22.09
C VAL A 189 -4.14 -2.41 -20.92
N GLN A 190 -5.04 -3.24 -20.40
CA GLN A 190 -5.88 -2.89 -19.26
C GLN A 190 -5.13 -3.07 -17.94
N LEU A 191 -5.10 -2.03 -17.10
CA LEU A 191 -4.62 -2.15 -15.72
C LEU A 191 -5.80 -2.42 -14.76
N VAL A 192 -5.84 -3.61 -14.22
CA VAL A 192 -6.86 -4.06 -13.25
C VAL A 192 -6.30 -3.98 -11.84
N ARG A 193 -7.00 -3.28 -10.96
CA ARG A 193 -6.65 -3.18 -9.54
C ARG A 193 -7.56 -4.09 -8.73
N LEU A 194 -6.99 -5.12 -8.12
CA LEU A 194 -7.73 -6.04 -7.27
C LEU A 194 -7.75 -5.52 -5.84
N ARG A 195 -8.92 -5.52 -5.26
CA ARG A 195 -9.10 -5.28 -3.82
C ARG A 195 -9.51 -6.58 -3.16
N ARG A 196 -8.97 -6.85 -1.97
CA ARG A 196 -9.39 -8.01 -1.19
C ARG A 196 -10.83 -7.83 -0.75
N ALA A 197 -11.61 -8.88 -0.79
CA ALA A 197 -13.00 -8.84 -0.36
C ALA A 197 -13.14 -8.34 1.08
N TRP A 198 -12.16 -8.67 1.96
CA TRP A 198 -12.08 -8.13 3.31
C TRP A 198 -11.97 -6.59 3.33
N ASP A 199 -11.18 -6.01 2.44
CA ASP A 199 -11.03 -4.55 2.36
C ASP A 199 -12.31 -3.90 1.84
N ASP A 200 -13.01 -4.53 0.91
CA ASP A 200 -14.28 -4.02 0.39
C ASP A 200 -15.36 -3.93 1.48
N VAL A 201 -15.44 -4.91 2.37
CA VAL A 201 -16.42 -4.90 3.47
C VAL A 201 -15.98 -4.04 4.65
N ALA A 202 -14.67 -3.88 4.88
CA ALA A 202 -14.13 -3.11 6.00
C ALA A 202 -14.04 -1.60 5.70
N TRP A 203 -13.66 -1.22 4.48
CA TRP A 203 -13.43 0.16 4.06
C TRP A 203 -14.58 1.12 4.37
N PRO A 204 -15.87 0.79 4.10
CA PRO A 204 -16.98 1.67 4.41
C PRO A 204 -17.10 2.07 5.90
N HIS A 205 -16.48 1.30 6.79
CA HIS A 205 -16.48 1.56 8.24
C HIS A 205 -15.29 2.43 8.70
N ALA A 206 -14.26 2.61 7.87
CA ALA A 206 -13.05 3.35 8.20
C ALA A 206 -13.16 4.88 7.98
N LYS A 207 -14.29 5.50 8.35
CA LYS A 207 -14.60 6.92 8.03
C LYS A 207 -14.25 7.91 9.13
N LYS A 208 -14.25 7.49 10.40
CA LYS A 208 -14.20 8.39 11.57
C LYS A 208 -13.11 8.03 12.58
N GLY A 209 -12.06 7.33 12.15
CA GLY A 209 -10.96 6.90 13.01
C GLY A 209 -11.20 5.55 13.69
N PHE A 210 -10.28 5.18 14.59
CA PHE A 210 -10.20 3.82 15.14
C PHE A 210 -11.40 3.40 15.99
N PHE A 211 -11.89 4.23 16.90
CA PHE A 211 -12.94 3.80 17.83
C PHE A 211 -14.28 3.46 17.16
N PRO A 212 -14.78 4.27 16.21
CA PRO A 212 -15.95 3.89 15.42
C PRO A 212 -15.71 2.63 14.58
N PHE A 213 -14.51 2.47 14.01
CA PHE A 213 -14.14 1.26 13.28
C PHE A 213 -14.10 0.04 14.20
N LYS A 214 -13.49 0.17 15.39
CA LYS A 214 -13.45 -0.90 16.41
C LYS A 214 -14.84 -1.42 16.76
N ALA A 215 -15.83 -0.55 16.86
CA ALA A 215 -17.22 -0.95 17.13
C ALA A 215 -17.84 -1.81 16.00
N ALA A 216 -17.35 -1.69 14.76
CA ALA A 216 -17.79 -2.51 13.64
C ALA A 216 -17.10 -3.88 13.56
N ILE A 217 -15.91 -4.05 14.16
CA ILE A 217 -15.09 -5.28 14.03
C ILE A 217 -15.88 -6.55 14.38
N PRO A 218 -16.65 -6.66 15.49
CA PRO A 218 -17.37 -7.88 15.80
C PRO A 218 -18.37 -8.27 14.70
N LYS A 219 -19.04 -7.28 14.08
CA LYS A 219 -19.96 -7.51 12.98
C LYS A 219 -19.23 -7.95 11.71
N LEU A 220 -18.08 -7.36 11.41
CA LEU A 220 -17.24 -7.73 10.27
C LEU A 220 -16.72 -9.15 10.40
N LEU A 221 -16.24 -9.54 11.60
CA LEU A 221 -15.75 -10.89 11.86
C LEU A 221 -16.85 -11.96 11.85
N ALA A 222 -18.12 -11.57 12.01
CA ALA A 222 -19.26 -12.47 11.91
C ALA A 222 -19.75 -12.70 10.47
N LEU A 223 -19.14 -12.03 9.48
CA LEU A 223 -19.49 -12.25 8.07
C LEU A 223 -19.05 -13.66 7.64
N PRO A 224 -19.85 -14.32 6.76
CA PRO A 224 -19.45 -15.62 6.23
C PRO A 224 -18.17 -15.52 5.40
N ALA A 225 -17.37 -16.60 5.36
CA ALA A 225 -16.13 -16.64 4.60
C ALA A 225 -16.32 -16.26 3.12
N THR A 226 -17.47 -16.61 2.54
CA THR A 226 -17.84 -16.25 1.15
C THR A 226 -17.97 -14.73 0.92
N ALA A 227 -18.14 -13.94 1.97
CA ALA A 227 -18.22 -12.47 1.87
C ALA A 227 -16.87 -11.78 2.05
N ILE A 228 -15.86 -12.51 2.53
CA ILE A 228 -14.54 -11.95 2.86
C ILE A 228 -13.36 -12.61 2.11
N GLY A 229 -13.68 -13.51 1.16
CA GLY A 229 -12.75 -14.13 0.20
C GLY A 229 -12.22 -15.46 0.63
#